data_1834dcbeab15525a84fe91f981e1383d
#
_entry.id   1834dcbeab15525a84fe91f981e1383d
#
_cell.length_a   1.000
_cell.length_b   1.000
_cell.length_c   1.000
_cell.angle_alpha   90.00
_cell.angle_beta   90.00
_cell.angle_gamma   90.00
#
_symmetry.space_group_name_H-M   'P 1'
#
loop_
_entity.id
_entity.type
_entity.pdbx_description
1 polymer ?
#
loop_
_entity_poly.entity_id
_entity_poly.type
_entity_poly.pdbx_seq_one_letter_code
_entity_poly.pdbx_strand_id
1 'polypeptide(L)'
;MATTVKPRGAEREEGATKGHLTILDHRTNKEYEVPIENGVISAMALREIKIDDDDFGLMSYDPAYKNTASTRSTITFIDGERGILQHRGYPIEQLAEKSRFLEVAYLIIFGELPTQQQLDEWVHGITHHTFLHENLKSLMESFRYDAHPMGMFVSSVAALSTFYPEARDVTDPATRLYQITRLIAKVPTIAAYSFRHSKGLPYVYPNNDLSYTGNFLSMMYKMSEAKYEPNRVLERALDVLFILHADHEQNCSTSTMRSIGSSQADPYSSLAGAAAALSGPLHGGANAAVLKMLNEIGDKKLV
;
A
#
# COMPACT_ATOMS: atom_id res chain seq x y z
N MET A 1 -31.31 8.96 -8.56
CA MET A 1 -30.79 9.31 -9.90
C MET A 1 -29.29 9.45 -9.77
N ALA A 2 -28.55 8.47 -10.23
CA ALA A 2 -27.09 8.47 -10.16
C ALA A 2 -26.56 9.45 -11.23
N THR A 3 -25.94 10.53 -10.78
CA THR A 3 -25.29 11.48 -11.67
C THR A 3 -23.94 10.85 -12.10
N THR A 4 -23.91 10.34 -13.31
CA THR A 4 -22.69 9.82 -13.94
C THR A 4 -21.75 10.99 -14.19
N VAL A 5 -20.78 11.21 -13.33
CA VAL A 5 -19.67 12.13 -13.56
C VAL A 5 -18.63 11.40 -14.40
N LYS A 6 -18.46 11.77 -15.65
CA LYS A 6 -17.33 11.31 -16.46
C LYS A 6 -16.04 11.90 -15.89
N PRO A 7 -14.95 11.11 -15.77
CA PRO A 7 -13.66 11.61 -15.33
C PRO A 7 -13.17 12.67 -16.35
N ARG A 8 -12.89 13.88 -15.88
CA ARG A 8 -12.12 14.86 -16.63
C ARG A 8 -10.64 14.48 -16.53
N GLY A 9 -10.20 13.55 -17.36
CA GLY A 9 -8.79 13.40 -17.66
C GLY A 9 -8.29 14.66 -18.36
N ALA A 10 -7.17 15.22 -17.90
CA ALA A 10 -6.49 16.26 -18.66
C ALA A 10 -6.07 15.64 -19.99
N GLU A 11 -6.70 16.04 -21.08
CA GLU A 11 -6.26 15.75 -22.44
C GLU A 11 -4.92 16.49 -22.64
N ARG A 12 -3.80 15.82 -22.33
CA ARG A 12 -2.55 16.12 -23.01
C ARG A 12 -2.78 15.68 -24.46
N GLU A 13 -2.51 16.56 -25.41
CA GLU A 13 -2.58 16.21 -26.82
C GLU A 13 -1.85 14.87 -27.04
N GLU A 14 -2.53 13.88 -27.55
CA GLU A 14 -1.99 12.51 -27.76
C GLU A 14 -0.68 12.52 -28.57
N GLY A 15 -0.45 13.55 -29.39
CA GLY A 15 0.75 13.77 -30.18
C GLY A 15 2.01 14.12 -29.33
N ALA A 16 1.87 14.73 -28.16
CA ALA A 16 3.02 15.16 -27.35
C ALA A 16 3.68 14.02 -26.53
N THR A 17 3.02 12.85 -26.43
CA THR A 17 3.49 11.70 -25.64
C THR A 17 3.97 10.52 -26.48
N LYS A 18 3.89 10.62 -27.80
CA LYS A 18 4.34 9.60 -28.76
C LYS A 18 5.35 10.20 -29.72
N GLY A 19 6.32 9.42 -30.13
CA GLY A 19 7.36 9.83 -31.06
C GLY A 19 8.51 8.83 -31.05
N HIS A 20 9.66 9.25 -31.51
CA HIS A 20 10.88 8.46 -31.43
C HIS A 20 12.08 9.37 -31.18
N LEU A 21 13.13 8.77 -30.65
CA LEU A 21 14.48 9.34 -30.57
C LEU A 21 15.33 8.64 -31.61
N THR A 22 16.15 9.41 -32.35
CA THR A 22 17.23 8.86 -33.16
C THR A 22 18.54 8.97 -32.35
N ILE A 23 19.19 7.85 -32.10
CA ILE A 23 20.46 7.77 -31.37
C ILE A 23 21.56 7.35 -32.34
N LEU A 24 22.55 8.21 -32.54
CA LEU A 24 23.77 7.88 -33.29
C LEU A 24 24.84 7.36 -32.34
N ASP A 25 25.22 6.10 -32.50
CA ASP A 25 26.38 5.54 -31.79
C ASP A 25 27.66 5.83 -32.54
N HIS A 26 28.43 6.81 -32.05
CA HIS A 26 29.71 7.19 -32.63
C HIS A 26 30.81 6.10 -32.56
N ARG A 27 30.65 5.03 -31.80
CA ARG A 27 31.56 3.90 -31.75
C ARG A 27 31.47 3.04 -33.01
N THR A 28 30.27 2.97 -33.59
CA THR A 28 29.95 2.12 -34.75
C THR A 28 29.45 2.89 -35.95
N ASN A 29 29.15 4.19 -35.80
CA ASN A 29 28.44 5.05 -36.76
C ASN A 29 27.06 4.49 -37.20
N LYS A 30 26.42 3.71 -36.32
CA LYS A 30 25.07 3.22 -36.55
C LYS A 30 24.03 4.13 -35.90
N GLU A 31 22.87 4.26 -36.55
CA GLU A 31 21.72 4.97 -36.03
C GLU A 31 20.67 3.97 -35.54
N TYR A 32 20.04 4.30 -34.41
CA TYR A 32 18.98 3.51 -33.79
C TYR A 32 17.76 4.38 -33.54
N GLU A 33 16.57 3.86 -33.83
CA GLU A 33 15.31 4.52 -33.49
C GLU A 33 14.75 3.93 -32.20
N VAL A 34 14.50 4.77 -31.20
CA VAL A 34 13.94 4.38 -29.91
C VAL A 34 12.55 5.00 -29.75
N PRO A 35 11.47 4.21 -29.75
CA PRO A 35 10.12 4.71 -29.62
C PRO A 35 9.89 5.39 -28.27
N ILE A 36 9.14 6.50 -28.29
CA ILE A 36 8.59 7.16 -27.10
C ILE A 36 7.13 6.77 -26.97
N GLU A 37 6.76 6.19 -25.84
CA GLU A 37 5.39 5.84 -25.50
C GLU A 37 5.01 6.41 -24.14
N ASN A 38 3.95 7.20 -24.07
CA ASN A 38 3.51 7.86 -22.83
C ASN A 38 4.63 8.66 -22.11
N GLY A 39 5.49 9.31 -22.88
CA GLY A 39 6.60 10.10 -22.34
C GLY A 39 7.78 9.30 -21.78
N VAL A 40 7.83 7.98 -22.02
CA VAL A 40 8.95 7.12 -21.60
C VAL A 40 9.53 6.34 -22.77
N ILE A 41 10.80 5.94 -22.65
CA ILE A 41 11.48 5.02 -23.56
C ILE A 41 11.68 3.67 -22.87
N SER A 42 11.64 2.59 -23.64
CA SER A 42 11.99 1.25 -23.13
C SER A 42 13.49 1.17 -22.89
N ALA A 43 13.90 0.86 -21.64
CA ALA A 43 15.32 0.63 -21.35
C ALA A 43 15.89 -0.56 -22.15
N MET A 44 15.06 -1.52 -22.57
CA MET A 44 15.48 -2.64 -23.41
C MET A 44 15.89 -2.21 -24.82
N ALA A 45 15.40 -1.07 -25.33
CA ALA A 45 15.86 -0.54 -26.61
C ALA A 45 17.36 -0.19 -26.58
N LEU A 46 17.90 0.18 -25.43
CA LEU A 46 19.34 0.45 -25.28
C LEU A 46 20.22 -0.80 -25.46
N ARG A 47 19.65 -1.99 -25.23
CA ARG A 47 20.35 -3.27 -25.40
C ARG A 47 20.70 -3.59 -26.85
N GLU A 48 20.00 -2.97 -27.81
CA GLU A 48 20.27 -3.13 -29.24
C GLU A 48 21.48 -2.31 -29.70
N ILE A 49 21.93 -1.35 -28.89
CA ILE A 49 23.11 -0.50 -29.17
C ILE A 49 24.34 -1.25 -28.74
N LYS A 50 25.01 -1.90 -29.73
CA LYS A 50 26.15 -2.80 -29.54
C LYS A 50 27.29 -2.39 -30.43
N ILE A 51 28.54 -2.71 -29.99
CA ILE A 51 29.76 -2.55 -30.78
C ILE A 51 29.87 -3.73 -31.77
N ASP A 52 29.65 -4.95 -31.30
CA ASP A 52 29.66 -6.21 -32.06
C ASP A 52 28.60 -7.18 -31.52
N ASP A 53 28.56 -8.40 -32.08
CA ASP A 53 27.59 -9.43 -31.71
C ASP A 53 27.83 -10.02 -30.31
N ASP A 54 29.04 -9.96 -29.79
CA ASP A 54 29.40 -10.44 -28.45
C ASP A 54 29.15 -9.38 -27.37
N ASP A 55 28.88 -8.12 -27.75
CA ASP A 55 28.57 -7.03 -26.82
C ASP A 55 27.18 -7.23 -26.23
N PHE A 56 27.08 -7.08 -24.90
CA PHE A 56 25.82 -7.14 -24.15
C PHE A 56 24.84 -6.02 -24.55
N GLY A 57 25.36 -4.90 -25.06
CA GLY A 57 24.63 -3.68 -25.35
C GLY A 57 24.57 -2.70 -24.16
N LEU A 58 24.07 -1.51 -24.42
CA LEU A 58 24.03 -0.45 -23.41
C LEU A 58 23.00 -0.76 -22.30
N MET A 59 23.34 -0.34 -21.08
CA MET A 59 22.46 -0.35 -19.92
C MET A 59 22.25 1.08 -19.43
N SER A 60 21.06 1.36 -18.90
CA SER A 60 20.81 2.59 -18.15
C SER A 60 21.46 2.51 -16.76
N TYR A 61 22.04 3.61 -16.29
CA TYR A 61 22.60 3.74 -14.95
C TYR A 61 21.79 4.78 -14.16
N ASP A 62 20.91 4.31 -13.28
CA ASP A 62 20.07 5.12 -12.40
C ASP A 62 20.04 4.51 -11.00
N PRO A 63 21.10 4.64 -10.19
CA PRO A 63 21.25 3.94 -8.91
C PRO A 63 20.22 4.35 -7.86
N ALA A 64 19.60 5.51 -8.02
CA ALA A 64 18.60 6.05 -7.09
C ALA A 64 17.18 5.99 -7.65
N TYR A 65 16.96 5.36 -8.79
CA TYR A 65 15.67 5.28 -9.48
C TYR A 65 14.97 6.64 -9.68
N LYS A 66 15.76 7.71 -9.86
CA LYS A 66 15.27 9.09 -9.95
C LYS A 66 14.56 9.40 -11.27
N ASN A 67 14.88 8.65 -12.31
CA ASN A 67 14.33 8.82 -13.66
C ASN A 67 13.97 7.47 -14.29
N THR A 68 13.51 6.52 -13.48
CA THR A 68 13.16 5.17 -13.92
C THR A 68 11.70 4.88 -13.64
N ALA A 69 10.90 4.71 -14.70
CA ALA A 69 9.54 4.18 -14.59
C ALA A 69 9.59 2.65 -14.54
N SER A 70 9.47 2.06 -13.36
CA SER A 70 9.59 0.61 -13.14
C SER A 70 8.33 -0.18 -13.50
N THR A 71 7.18 0.48 -13.62
CA THR A 71 5.89 -0.17 -13.90
C THR A 71 4.86 0.82 -14.41
N ARG A 72 3.79 0.28 -15.01
CA ARG A 72 2.54 1.02 -15.24
C ARG A 72 1.52 0.63 -14.19
N SER A 73 0.74 1.61 -13.72
CA SER A 73 -0.38 1.40 -12.81
C SER A 73 -1.60 2.15 -13.32
N THR A 74 -2.77 1.58 -13.11
CA THR A 74 -4.08 2.21 -13.36
C THR A 74 -4.81 2.49 -12.05
N ILE A 75 -4.12 2.39 -10.91
CA ILE A 75 -4.74 2.51 -9.60
C ILE A 75 -4.86 3.98 -9.22
N THR A 76 -3.74 4.69 -9.16
CA THR A 76 -3.69 6.06 -8.64
C THR A 76 -3.15 7.02 -9.68
N PHE A 77 -3.78 8.18 -9.75
CA PHE A 77 -3.30 9.34 -10.50
C PHE A 77 -3.05 10.48 -9.51
N ILE A 78 -1.85 11.03 -9.55
CA ILE A 78 -1.43 12.18 -8.72
C ILE A 78 -0.92 13.29 -9.65
N ASP A 79 -1.45 14.50 -9.45
CA ASP A 79 -0.91 15.74 -9.99
C ASP A 79 -0.69 16.70 -8.82
N GLY A 80 0.53 16.73 -8.31
CA GLY A 80 0.89 17.52 -7.14
C GLY A 80 0.83 19.03 -7.39
N GLU A 81 1.05 19.49 -8.63
CA GLU A 81 0.97 20.91 -9.00
C GLU A 81 -0.48 21.41 -8.97
N ARG A 82 -1.41 20.57 -9.41
CA ARG A 82 -2.84 20.89 -9.45
C ARG A 82 -3.59 20.45 -8.19
N GLY A 83 -2.93 19.71 -7.27
CA GLY A 83 -3.56 19.18 -6.08
C GLY A 83 -4.61 18.10 -6.38
N ILE A 84 -4.40 17.28 -7.42
CA ILE A 84 -5.33 16.23 -7.83
C ILE A 84 -4.81 14.88 -7.38
N LEU A 85 -5.67 14.13 -6.67
CA LEU A 85 -5.47 12.72 -6.35
C LEU A 85 -6.73 11.93 -6.72
N GLN A 86 -6.55 10.83 -7.44
CA GLN A 86 -7.66 9.95 -7.84
C GLN A 86 -7.25 8.49 -7.66
N HIS A 87 -8.18 7.67 -7.17
CA HIS A 87 -8.05 6.21 -7.19
C HIS A 87 -9.03 5.63 -8.22
N ARG A 88 -8.52 4.89 -9.20
CA ARG A 88 -9.31 4.31 -10.29
C ARG A 88 -10.22 5.34 -10.99
N GLY A 89 -9.76 6.60 -11.08
CA GLY A 89 -10.51 7.70 -11.67
C GLY A 89 -11.52 8.39 -10.74
N TYR A 90 -11.70 7.92 -9.51
CA TYR A 90 -12.54 8.58 -8.50
C TYR A 90 -11.73 9.62 -7.73
N PRO A 91 -12.20 10.90 -7.66
CA PRO A 91 -11.54 11.93 -6.87
C PRO A 91 -11.47 11.56 -5.39
N ILE A 92 -10.32 11.82 -4.76
CA ILE A 92 -10.08 11.46 -3.36
C ILE A 92 -11.07 12.13 -2.41
N GLU A 93 -11.51 13.35 -2.70
CA GLU A 93 -12.47 14.09 -1.90
C GLU A 93 -13.81 13.35 -1.84
N GLN A 94 -14.26 12.79 -2.98
CA GLN A 94 -15.50 12.02 -3.04
C GLN A 94 -15.38 10.71 -2.25
N LEU A 95 -14.26 10.01 -2.38
CA LEU A 95 -14.00 8.78 -1.65
C LEU A 95 -13.93 9.04 -0.14
N ALA A 96 -13.20 10.10 0.27
CA ALA A 96 -13.07 10.49 1.66
C ALA A 96 -14.41 10.91 2.28
N GLU A 97 -15.28 11.58 1.53
CA GLU A 97 -16.58 12.04 2.03
C GLU A 97 -17.64 10.92 2.08
N LYS A 98 -17.72 10.11 1.00
CA LYS A 98 -18.88 9.24 0.73
C LYS A 98 -18.63 7.76 0.94
N SER A 99 -17.37 7.32 0.99
CA SER A 99 -17.00 5.91 1.11
C SER A 99 -16.47 5.56 2.50
N ARG A 100 -16.37 4.25 2.75
CA ARG A 100 -15.63 3.66 3.85
C ARG A 100 -14.34 3.03 3.32
N PHE A 101 -13.37 2.84 4.22
CA PHE A 101 -12.06 2.30 3.82
C PHE A 101 -12.17 0.96 3.08
N LEU A 102 -13.03 0.04 3.53
CA LEU A 102 -13.17 -1.27 2.87
C LEU A 102 -13.77 -1.17 1.46
N GLU A 103 -14.62 -0.16 1.18
CA GLU A 103 -15.11 0.12 -0.19
C GLU A 103 -13.97 0.60 -1.08
N VAL A 104 -13.10 1.49 -0.55
CA VAL A 104 -11.93 1.98 -1.28
C VAL A 104 -10.88 0.89 -1.47
N ALA A 105 -10.66 0.03 -0.49
CA ALA A 105 -9.81 -1.15 -0.62
C ALA A 105 -10.32 -2.08 -1.72
N TYR A 106 -11.64 -2.31 -1.79
CA TYR A 106 -12.26 -3.07 -2.87
C TYR A 106 -12.03 -2.39 -4.23
N LEU A 107 -12.30 -1.08 -4.33
CA LEU A 107 -12.07 -0.29 -5.56
C LEU A 107 -10.64 -0.43 -6.07
N ILE A 108 -9.65 -0.30 -5.20
CA ILE A 108 -8.23 -0.40 -5.55
C ILE A 108 -7.88 -1.78 -6.10
N ILE A 109 -8.38 -2.84 -5.48
CA ILE A 109 -8.07 -4.24 -5.82
C ILE A 109 -8.81 -4.66 -7.10
N PHE A 110 -10.12 -4.38 -7.19
CA PHE A 110 -10.98 -4.90 -8.25
C PHE A 110 -11.22 -3.92 -9.40
N GLY A 111 -10.93 -2.63 -9.22
CA GLY A 111 -11.01 -1.59 -10.26
C GLY A 111 -12.28 -0.79 -10.29
N GLU A 112 -13.36 -1.25 -9.64
CA GLU A 112 -14.66 -0.60 -9.55
C GLU A 112 -15.19 -0.60 -8.13
N LEU A 113 -16.05 0.34 -7.78
CA LEU A 113 -16.75 0.35 -6.50
C LEU A 113 -17.68 -0.87 -6.39
N PRO A 114 -17.78 -1.49 -5.20
CA PRO A 114 -18.63 -2.66 -5.02
C PRO A 114 -20.11 -2.32 -5.10
N THR A 115 -20.92 -3.24 -5.62
CA THR A 115 -22.35 -3.29 -5.31
C THR A 115 -22.56 -3.61 -3.83
N GLN A 116 -23.76 -3.39 -3.29
CA GLN A 116 -24.04 -3.71 -1.88
C GLN A 116 -23.77 -5.18 -1.56
N GLN A 117 -24.17 -6.09 -2.41
CA GLN A 117 -23.90 -7.53 -2.22
C GLN A 117 -22.39 -7.82 -2.20
N GLN A 118 -21.63 -7.28 -3.12
CA GLN A 118 -20.17 -7.45 -3.16
C GLN A 118 -19.48 -6.86 -1.93
N LEU A 119 -19.99 -5.72 -1.46
CA LEU A 119 -19.47 -5.10 -0.24
C LEU A 119 -19.73 -5.97 0.99
N ASP A 120 -20.96 -6.51 1.11
CA ASP A 120 -21.33 -7.37 2.23
C ASP A 120 -20.48 -8.65 2.25
N GLU A 121 -20.29 -9.29 1.09
CA GLU A 121 -19.40 -10.46 0.94
C GLU A 121 -17.94 -10.13 1.27
N TRP A 122 -17.45 -8.98 0.81
CA TRP A 122 -16.09 -8.49 1.07
C TRP A 122 -15.85 -8.21 2.55
N VAL A 123 -16.74 -7.47 3.19
CA VAL A 123 -16.70 -7.17 4.64
C VAL A 123 -16.77 -8.45 5.44
N HIS A 124 -17.68 -9.37 5.08
CA HIS A 124 -17.80 -10.68 5.72
C HIS A 124 -16.48 -11.48 5.63
N GLY A 125 -15.87 -11.53 4.45
CA GLY A 125 -14.59 -12.20 4.25
C GLY A 125 -13.49 -11.64 5.15
N ILE A 126 -13.42 -10.31 5.30
CA ILE A 126 -12.43 -9.66 6.16
C ILE A 126 -12.72 -9.91 7.63
N THR A 127 -13.96 -9.70 8.09
CA THR A 127 -14.32 -9.84 9.51
C THR A 127 -14.15 -11.27 10.04
N HIS A 128 -14.22 -12.29 9.16
CA HIS A 128 -14.00 -13.68 9.56
C HIS A 128 -12.53 -14.12 9.58
N HIS A 129 -11.58 -13.22 9.30
CA HIS A 129 -10.15 -13.52 9.29
C HIS A 129 -9.31 -12.65 10.22
N THR A 130 -9.91 -11.89 11.12
CA THR A 130 -9.24 -10.90 11.99
C THR A 130 -8.38 -11.53 13.09
N PHE A 131 -8.71 -12.74 13.57
CA PHE A 131 -7.97 -13.42 14.62
C PHE A 131 -6.59 -13.87 14.17
N LEU A 132 -5.62 -13.76 15.09
CA LEU A 132 -4.29 -14.32 14.93
C LEU A 132 -4.23 -15.71 15.57
N HIS A 133 -3.35 -16.57 15.06
CA HIS A 133 -3.05 -17.83 15.70
C HIS A 133 -2.38 -17.56 17.06
N GLU A 134 -2.74 -18.33 18.11
CA GLU A 134 -2.21 -18.13 19.46
C GLU A 134 -0.68 -18.26 19.53
N ASN A 135 -0.06 -19.12 18.70
CA ASN A 135 1.40 -19.19 18.64
C ASN A 135 2.03 -17.91 18.07
N LEU A 136 1.34 -17.19 17.14
CA LEU A 136 1.81 -15.88 16.71
C LEU A 136 1.71 -14.85 17.83
N LYS A 137 0.63 -14.90 18.60
CA LYS A 137 0.49 -14.08 19.82
C LYS A 137 1.61 -14.36 20.81
N SER A 138 1.93 -15.63 21.07
CA SER A 138 3.05 -16.02 21.93
C SER A 138 4.41 -15.51 21.41
N LEU A 139 4.63 -15.52 20.09
CA LEU A 139 5.79 -14.89 19.49
C LEU A 139 5.82 -13.38 19.80
N MET A 140 4.69 -12.70 19.67
CA MET A 140 4.61 -11.26 19.94
C MET A 140 4.84 -10.96 21.44
N GLU A 141 4.40 -11.81 22.36
CA GLU A 141 4.65 -11.70 23.79
C GLU A 141 6.12 -11.89 24.17
N SER A 142 6.91 -12.58 23.34
CA SER A 142 8.34 -12.82 23.57
C SER A 142 9.26 -11.66 23.22
N PHE A 143 8.77 -10.62 22.55
CA PHE A 143 9.56 -9.43 22.28
C PHE A 143 9.90 -8.69 23.57
N ARG A 144 11.01 -7.95 23.56
CA ARG A 144 11.35 -7.09 24.69
C ARG A 144 10.22 -6.11 24.99
N TYR A 145 10.04 -5.78 26.25
CA TYR A 145 9.00 -4.81 26.70
C TYR A 145 9.13 -3.43 26.06
N ASP A 146 10.34 -3.03 25.65
CA ASP A 146 10.67 -1.76 25.01
C ASP A 146 10.87 -1.89 23.49
N ALA A 147 10.44 -3.01 22.90
CA ALA A 147 10.55 -3.23 21.46
C ALA A 147 9.74 -2.17 20.68
N HIS A 148 10.37 -1.63 19.62
CA HIS A 148 9.66 -0.67 18.78
C HIS A 148 8.49 -1.35 18.05
N PRO A 149 7.27 -0.78 18.06
CA PRO A 149 6.08 -1.41 17.47
C PRO A 149 6.25 -1.80 16.00
N MET A 150 6.98 -1.02 15.21
CA MET A 150 7.24 -1.35 13.80
C MET A 150 8.12 -2.60 13.64
N GLY A 151 9.11 -2.79 14.52
CA GLY A 151 9.93 -4.01 14.49
C GLY A 151 9.12 -5.25 14.81
N MET A 152 8.23 -5.16 15.80
CA MET A 152 7.27 -6.22 16.14
C MET A 152 6.32 -6.49 14.98
N PHE A 153 5.77 -5.44 14.36
CA PHE A 153 4.87 -5.54 13.23
C PHE A 153 5.52 -6.29 12.05
N VAL A 154 6.70 -5.86 11.62
CA VAL A 154 7.45 -6.48 10.51
C VAL A 154 7.71 -7.96 10.78
N SER A 155 8.21 -8.28 11.98
CA SER A 155 8.53 -9.66 12.37
C SER A 155 7.27 -10.54 12.43
N SER A 156 6.18 -10.00 12.95
CA SER A 156 4.91 -10.74 13.09
C SER A 156 4.25 -10.97 11.74
N VAL A 157 4.30 -10.00 10.82
CA VAL A 157 3.80 -10.17 9.45
C VAL A 157 4.63 -11.23 8.71
N ALA A 158 5.96 -11.20 8.83
CA ALA A 158 6.82 -12.22 8.23
C ALA A 158 6.50 -13.63 8.79
N ALA A 159 6.28 -13.74 10.10
CA ALA A 159 5.93 -15.00 10.73
C ALA A 159 4.61 -15.60 10.23
N LEU A 160 3.66 -14.79 9.75
CA LEU A 160 2.39 -15.30 9.18
C LEU A 160 2.62 -16.28 8.02
N SER A 161 3.70 -16.15 7.25
CA SER A 161 4.04 -17.07 6.17
C SER A 161 4.16 -18.53 6.62
N THR A 162 4.54 -18.73 7.89
CA THR A 162 4.69 -20.08 8.47
C THR A 162 3.36 -20.70 8.90
N PHE A 163 2.30 -19.90 9.05
CA PHE A 163 0.97 -20.38 9.44
C PHE A 163 0.06 -20.68 8.23
N TYR A 164 0.45 -20.22 7.05
CA TYR A 164 -0.34 -20.35 5.82
C TYR A 164 0.52 -20.92 4.68
N PRO A 165 0.92 -22.20 4.73
CA PRO A 165 1.80 -22.79 3.75
C PRO A 165 1.23 -22.75 2.31
N GLU A 166 -0.10 -22.73 2.17
CA GLU A 166 -0.80 -22.58 0.90
C GLU A 166 -0.56 -21.21 0.24
N ALA A 167 -0.14 -20.21 1.01
CA ALA A 167 0.16 -18.88 0.49
C ALA A 167 1.34 -18.84 -0.51
N ARG A 168 2.10 -19.94 -0.61
CA ARG A 168 3.20 -20.09 -1.56
C ARG A 168 2.71 -20.28 -3.00
N ASP A 169 1.47 -20.72 -3.20
CA ASP A 169 0.88 -20.76 -4.53
C ASP A 169 0.35 -19.37 -4.92
N VAL A 170 1.29 -18.50 -5.27
CA VAL A 170 0.98 -17.11 -5.71
C VAL A 170 0.50 -17.05 -7.17
N THR A 171 0.58 -18.14 -7.91
CA THR A 171 0.18 -18.20 -9.32
C THR A 171 -1.32 -18.41 -9.46
N ASP A 172 -1.95 -19.11 -8.51
CA ASP A 172 -3.40 -19.22 -8.47
C ASP A 172 -4.06 -17.91 -8.01
N PRO A 173 -4.90 -17.26 -8.86
CA PRO A 173 -5.55 -16.00 -8.52
C PRO A 173 -6.49 -16.08 -7.31
N ALA A 174 -7.18 -17.21 -7.13
CA ALA A 174 -8.11 -17.39 -6.02
C ALA A 174 -7.37 -17.49 -4.69
N THR A 175 -6.32 -18.30 -4.63
CA THR A 175 -5.43 -18.41 -3.46
C THR A 175 -4.81 -17.05 -3.14
N ARG A 176 -4.29 -16.34 -4.14
CA ARG A 176 -3.70 -15.02 -3.96
C ARG A 176 -4.70 -14.02 -3.38
N LEU A 177 -5.91 -13.94 -3.91
CA LEU A 177 -6.96 -13.05 -3.40
C LEU A 177 -7.34 -13.40 -1.96
N TYR A 178 -7.45 -14.70 -1.66
CA TYR A 178 -7.75 -15.16 -0.30
C TYR A 178 -6.67 -14.74 0.71
N GLN A 179 -5.39 -14.83 0.34
CA GLN A 179 -4.30 -14.37 1.20
C GLN A 179 -4.29 -12.84 1.36
N ILE A 180 -4.63 -12.08 0.31
CA ILE A 180 -4.79 -10.62 0.39
C ILE A 180 -5.90 -10.26 1.38
N THR A 181 -7.05 -10.93 1.31
CA THR A 181 -8.17 -10.76 2.26
C THR A 181 -7.73 -11.01 3.70
N ARG A 182 -6.99 -12.11 3.94
CA ARG A 182 -6.42 -12.43 5.26
C ARG A 182 -5.45 -11.34 5.76
N LEU A 183 -4.60 -10.82 4.89
CA LEU A 183 -3.66 -9.74 5.25
C LEU A 183 -4.41 -8.48 5.68
N ILE A 184 -5.38 -8.02 4.89
CA ILE A 184 -6.19 -6.84 5.23
C ILE A 184 -6.90 -7.05 6.58
N ALA A 185 -7.39 -8.26 6.84
CA ALA A 185 -8.05 -8.60 8.10
C ALA A 185 -7.11 -8.62 9.32
N LYS A 186 -5.89 -9.17 9.18
CA LYS A 186 -4.98 -9.45 10.29
C LYS A 186 -4.04 -8.30 10.64
N VAL A 187 -3.70 -7.47 9.66
CA VAL A 187 -2.76 -6.35 9.84
C VAL A 187 -3.19 -5.40 10.97
N PRO A 188 -4.47 -4.99 11.10
CA PRO A 188 -4.90 -4.17 12.24
C PRO A 188 -4.70 -4.84 13.59
N THR A 189 -4.94 -6.15 13.68
CA THR A 189 -4.75 -6.90 14.93
C THR A 189 -3.27 -6.93 15.33
N ILE A 190 -2.36 -7.19 14.37
CA ILE A 190 -0.92 -7.16 14.61
C ILE A 190 -0.47 -5.76 15.05
N ALA A 191 -0.95 -4.71 14.38
CA ALA A 191 -0.62 -3.33 14.71
C ALA A 191 -1.10 -2.95 16.12
N ALA A 192 -2.34 -3.30 16.47
CA ALA A 192 -2.90 -3.05 17.78
C ALA A 192 -2.15 -3.82 18.90
N TYR A 193 -1.79 -5.08 18.66
CA TYR A 193 -1.01 -5.87 19.61
C TYR A 193 0.39 -5.30 19.80
N SER A 194 1.05 -4.88 18.72
CA SER A 194 2.36 -4.23 18.80
C SER A 194 2.31 -2.94 19.62
N PHE A 195 1.27 -2.13 19.43
CA PHE A 195 1.04 -0.94 20.25
C PHE A 195 0.80 -1.27 21.72
N ARG A 196 -0.09 -2.22 22.02
CA ARG A 196 -0.41 -2.59 23.41
C ARG A 196 0.79 -3.18 24.12
N HIS A 197 1.59 -3.99 23.45
CA HIS A 197 2.84 -4.52 23.98
C HIS A 197 3.78 -3.38 24.41
N SER A 198 3.99 -2.38 23.56
CA SER A 198 4.83 -1.21 23.88
C SER A 198 4.32 -0.36 25.05
N LYS A 199 3.06 -0.57 25.45
CA LYS A 199 2.42 0.09 26.62
C LYS A 199 2.31 -0.81 27.84
N GLY A 200 2.75 -2.06 27.74
CA GLY A 200 2.60 -3.06 28.81
C GLY A 200 1.14 -3.42 29.09
N LEU A 201 0.27 -3.31 28.07
CA LEU A 201 -1.16 -3.60 28.18
C LEU A 201 -1.49 -5.00 27.64
N PRO A 202 -2.47 -5.70 28.23
CA PRO A 202 -2.92 -7.00 27.72
C PRO A 202 -3.51 -6.84 26.32
N TYR A 203 -3.36 -7.88 25.47
CA TYR A 203 -3.96 -7.89 24.15
C TYR A 203 -5.50 -7.96 24.23
N VAL A 204 -6.16 -7.25 23.34
CA VAL A 204 -7.62 -7.27 23.17
C VAL A 204 -7.95 -7.95 21.86
N TYR A 205 -8.74 -9.02 21.94
CA TYR A 205 -9.19 -9.73 20.75
C TYR A 205 -10.09 -8.87 19.87
N PRO A 206 -10.08 -9.09 18.54
CA PRO A 206 -10.98 -8.44 17.62
C PRO A 206 -12.46 -8.65 18.01
N ASN A 207 -13.26 -7.59 17.86
CA ASN A 207 -14.71 -7.66 17.96
C ASN A 207 -15.32 -7.36 16.58
N ASN A 208 -15.77 -8.42 15.91
CA ASN A 208 -16.26 -8.33 14.52
C ASN A 208 -17.69 -7.78 14.41
N ASP A 209 -18.35 -7.42 15.53
CA ASP A 209 -19.61 -6.63 15.52
C ASP A 209 -19.36 -5.15 15.26
N LEU A 210 -18.10 -4.70 15.32
CA LEU A 210 -17.69 -3.34 15.03
C LEU A 210 -17.26 -3.18 13.57
N SER A 211 -17.27 -1.94 13.08
CA SER A 211 -16.67 -1.62 11.80
C SER A 211 -15.15 -1.92 11.79
N TYR A 212 -14.54 -1.95 10.63
CA TYR A 212 -13.10 -2.18 10.48
C TYR A 212 -12.25 -1.24 11.35
N THR A 213 -12.52 0.06 11.27
CA THR A 213 -11.84 1.09 12.08
C THR A 213 -12.27 1.09 13.54
N GLY A 214 -13.55 0.84 13.81
CA GLY A 214 -14.07 0.70 15.18
C GLY A 214 -13.46 -0.51 15.90
N ASN A 215 -13.27 -1.62 15.21
CA ASN A 215 -12.58 -2.80 15.72
C ASN A 215 -11.11 -2.51 16.03
N PHE A 216 -10.41 -1.81 15.13
CA PHE A 216 -9.02 -1.39 15.37
C PHE A 216 -8.92 -0.48 16.61
N LEU A 217 -9.79 0.52 16.74
CA LEU A 217 -9.84 1.38 17.94
C LEU A 217 -10.13 0.58 19.20
N SER A 218 -11.04 -0.40 19.14
CA SER A 218 -11.33 -1.30 20.26
C SER A 218 -10.09 -2.08 20.68
N MET A 219 -9.39 -2.70 19.74
CA MET A 219 -8.16 -3.44 20.02
C MET A 219 -7.05 -2.56 20.59
N MET A 220 -6.98 -1.29 20.18
CA MET A 220 -5.98 -0.33 20.68
C MET A 220 -6.29 0.16 22.09
N TYR A 221 -7.53 0.52 22.39
CA TYR A 221 -7.87 1.40 23.50
C TYR A 221 -8.83 0.80 24.54
N LYS A 222 -9.51 -0.32 24.27
CA LYS A 222 -10.34 -0.99 25.26
C LYS A 222 -9.52 -1.34 26.50
N MET A 223 -10.03 -0.99 27.68
CA MET A 223 -9.41 -1.29 28.96
C MET A 223 -10.21 -2.35 29.73
N SER A 224 -10.97 -1.93 30.71
CA SER A 224 -11.71 -2.84 31.61
C SER A 224 -13.22 -2.84 31.38
N GLU A 225 -13.71 -1.99 30.47
CA GLU A 225 -15.13 -1.94 30.13
C GLU A 225 -15.59 -3.25 29.48
N ALA A 226 -16.78 -3.72 29.86
CA ALA A 226 -17.36 -4.96 29.31
C ALA A 226 -17.61 -4.82 27.79
N LYS A 227 -18.14 -3.67 27.38
CA LYS A 227 -18.39 -3.32 25.97
C LYS A 227 -17.64 -2.05 25.62
N TYR A 228 -16.87 -2.08 24.52
CA TYR A 228 -16.24 -0.90 23.94
C TYR A 228 -17.17 -0.28 22.92
N GLU A 229 -17.42 1.01 23.04
CA GLU A 229 -18.16 1.79 22.07
C GLU A 229 -17.23 2.82 21.44
N PRO A 230 -16.84 2.65 20.15
CA PRO A 230 -15.98 3.58 19.47
C PRO A 230 -16.60 4.99 19.43
N ASN A 231 -15.79 6.00 19.71
CA ASN A 231 -16.20 7.37 19.44
C ASN A 231 -16.38 7.55 17.94
N ARG A 232 -17.59 7.87 17.50
CA ARG A 232 -17.95 7.95 16.08
C ARG A 232 -17.14 8.97 15.30
N VAL A 233 -16.71 10.06 15.94
CA VAL A 233 -15.88 11.09 15.30
C VAL A 233 -14.48 10.56 15.06
N LEU A 234 -13.88 9.90 16.05
CA LEU A 234 -12.55 9.29 15.91
C LEU A 234 -12.56 8.12 14.92
N GLU A 235 -13.61 7.30 14.97
CA GLU A 235 -13.81 6.20 14.04
C GLU A 235 -13.86 6.69 12.60
N ARG A 236 -14.66 7.74 12.33
CA ARG A 236 -14.75 8.33 10.98
C ARG A 236 -13.44 9.01 10.57
N ALA A 237 -12.81 9.74 11.47
CA ALA A 237 -11.53 10.38 11.17
C ALA A 237 -10.45 9.36 10.79
N LEU A 238 -10.38 8.24 11.51
CA LEU A 238 -9.44 7.16 11.21
C LEU A 238 -9.77 6.48 9.87
N ASP A 239 -11.05 6.26 9.59
CA ASP A 239 -11.51 5.68 8.33
C ASP A 239 -11.12 6.57 7.12
N VAL A 240 -11.28 7.89 7.25
CA VAL A 240 -10.81 8.87 6.25
C VAL A 240 -9.29 8.84 6.10
N LEU A 241 -8.55 8.78 7.22
CA LEU A 241 -7.09 8.66 7.17
C LEU A 241 -6.64 7.39 6.44
N PHE A 242 -7.31 6.26 6.64
CA PHE A 242 -7.01 5.03 5.90
C PHE A 242 -7.31 5.18 4.40
N ILE A 243 -8.39 5.86 4.03
CA ILE A 243 -8.70 6.17 2.62
C ILE A 243 -7.61 7.03 2.00
N LEU A 244 -7.20 8.11 2.69
CA LEU A 244 -6.16 9.03 2.21
C LEU A 244 -4.77 8.37 2.07
N HIS A 245 -4.52 7.30 2.82
CA HIS A 245 -3.26 6.55 2.80
C HIS A 245 -3.36 5.21 2.05
N ALA A 246 -4.46 4.94 1.35
CA ALA A 246 -4.71 3.63 0.76
C ALA A 246 -3.71 3.26 -0.35
N ASP A 247 -3.31 4.24 -1.16
CA ASP A 247 -2.26 4.07 -2.18
C ASP A 247 -1.56 5.39 -2.48
N HIS A 248 -0.25 5.35 -2.65
CA HIS A 248 0.61 6.47 -3.01
C HIS A 248 1.53 6.11 -4.18
N GLU A 249 0.97 5.47 -5.23
CA GLU A 249 1.70 5.05 -6.44
C GLU A 249 2.87 4.09 -6.12
N GLN A 250 4.02 4.31 -6.79
CA GLN A 250 5.22 3.49 -6.64
C GLN A 250 6.15 4.02 -5.54
N ASN A 251 5.60 4.28 -4.36
CA ASN A 251 6.40 4.61 -3.18
C ASN A 251 7.36 3.47 -2.81
N CYS A 252 8.26 3.72 -1.84
CA CYS A 252 9.28 2.77 -1.44
C CYS A 252 8.71 1.41 -0.99
N SER A 253 7.59 1.40 -0.24
CA SER A 253 6.93 0.16 0.20
C SER A 253 6.37 -0.63 -0.97
N THR A 254 5.65 0.02 -1.88
CA THR A 254 5.07 -0.61 -3.07
C THR A 254 6.17 -1.18 -3.97
N SER A 255 7.23 -0.42 -4.23
CA SER A 255 8.38 -0.85 -5.04
C SER A 255 9.10 -2.04 -4.41
N THR A 256 9.31 -2.02 -3.09
CA THR A 256 9.92 -3.13 -2.33
C THR A 256 9.05 -4.39 -2.41
N MET A 257 7.74 -4.25 -2.17
CA MET A 257 6.80 -5.37 -2.26
C MET A 257 6.79 -5.99 -3.66
N ARG A 258 6.80 -5.17 -4.70
CA ARG A 258 6.86 -5.63 -6.09
C ARG A 258 8.18 -6.34 -6.39
N SER A 259 9.30 -5.81 -5.90
CA SER A 259 10.62 -6.42 -6.08
C SER A 259 10.68 -7.81 -5.43
N ILE A 260 10.22 -7.96 -4.19
CA ILE A 260 10.15 -9.25 -3.51
C ILE A 260 9.15 -10.18 -4.22
N GLY A 261 7.96 -9.69 -4.53
CA GLY A 261 6.92 -10.47 -5.22
C GLY A 261 7.33 -10.95 -6.61
N SER A 262 8.28 -10.27 -7.29
CA SER A 262 8.80 -10.73 -8.59
C SER A 262 9.55 -12.05 -8.51
N SER A 263 10.01 -12.45 -7.33
CA SER A 263 10.60 -13.77 -7.07
C SER A 263 9.54 -14.86 -6.75
N GLN A 264 8.25 -14.52 -6.83
CA GLN A 264 7.14 -15.37 -6.42
C GLN A 264 7.14 -15.73 -4.92
N ALA A 265 7.74 -14.87 -4.09
CA ALA A 265 7.62 -14.98 -2.65
C ALA A 265 6.15 -14.82 -2.20
N ASP A 266 5.79 -15.47 -1.11
CA ASP A 266 4.45 -15.39 -0.56
C ASP A 266 4.06 -13.95 -0.15
N PRO A 267 2.76 -13.61 -0.11
CA PRO A 267 2.30 -12.24 0.17
C PRO A 267 2.68 -11.71 1.55
N TYR A 268 2.82 -12.59 2.55
CA TYR A 268 3.21 -12.17 3.91
C TYR A 268 4.67 -11.73 3.97
N SER A 269 5.56 -12.51 3.36
CA SER A 269 6.99 -12.15 3.21
C SER A 269 7.15 -10.85 2.41
N SER A 270 6.38 -10.70 1.34
CA SER A 270 6.39 -9.51 0.50
C SER A 270 5.92 -8.26 1.25
N LEU A 271 4.83 -8.39 2.04
CA LEU A 271 4.32 -7.30 2.88
C LEU A 271 5.27 -6.96 4.03
N ALA A 272 5.94 -7.95 4.63
CA ALA A 272 6.93 -7.71 5.67
C ALA A 272 8.08 -6.84 5.14
N GLY A 273 8.56 -7.09 3.93
CA GLY A 273 9.54 -6.24 3.26
C GLY A 273 9.05 -4.81 3.02
N ALA A 274 7.80 -4.65 2.56
CA ALA A 274 7.17 -3.34 2.40
C ALA A 274 7.04 -2.58 3.73
N ALA A 275 6.66 -3.28 4.80
CA ALA A 275 6.58 -2.72 6.15
C ALA A 275 7.96 -2.34 6.70
N ALA A 276 9.00 -3.13 6.40
CA ALA A 276 10.37 -2.79 6.75
C ALA A 276 10.83 -1.51 6.03
N ALA A 277 10.52 -1.36 4.74
CA ALA A 277 10.77 -0.11 4.01
C ALA A 277 10.01 1.07 4.62
N LEU A 278 8.75 0.87 5.03
CA LEU A 278 7.94 1.92 5.69
C LEU A 278 8.56 2.37 7.02
N SER A 279 9.25 1.51 7.74
CA SER A 279 9.88 1.86 9.03
C SER A 279 11.06 2.84 8.89
N GLY A 280 11.56 3.05 7.68
CA GLY A 280 12.69 3.93 7.41
C GLY A 280 12.36 5.41 7.60
N PRO A 281 13.32 6.23 8.10
CA PRO A 281 13.08 7.66 8.39
C PRO A 281 12.76 8.50 7.15
N LEU A 282 13.19 8.07 5.97
CA LEU A 282 12.95 8.77 4.70
C LEU A 282 11.63 8.37 4.03
N HIS A 283 10.85 7.47 4.65
CA HIS A 283 9.55 7.02 4.15
C HIS A 283 8.46 7.20 5.23
N GLY A 284 8.21 6.23 6.09
CA GLY A 284 7.23 6.37 7.18
C GLY A 284 7.62 7.35 8.28
N GLY A 285 8.88 7.75 8.38
CA GLY A 285 9.35 8.78 9.29
C GLY A 285 8.69 10.15 9.10
N ALA A 286 8.15 10.45 7.91
CA ALA A 286 7.38 11.67 7.67
C ALA A 286 6.14 11.76 8.58
N ASN A 287 5.41 10.66 8.77
CA ASN A 287 4.25 10.62 9.67
C ASN A 287 4.65 10.87 11.14
N ALA A 288 5.79 10.33 11.58
CA ALA A 288 6.32 10.61 12.92
C ALA A 288 6.70 12.10 13.09
N ALA A 289 7.29 12.72 12.05
CA ALA A 289 7.61 14.14 12.03
C ALA A 289 6.37 15.01 12.11
N VAL A 290 5.29 14.67 11.43
CA VAL A 290 3.99 15.35 11.52
C VAL A 290 3.44 15.29 12.95
N LEU A 291 3.44 14.11 13.58
CA LEU A 291 3.00 14.00 14.98
C LEU A 291 3.85 14.83 15.94
N LYS A 292 5.17 14.88 15.74
CA LYS A 292 6.07 15.71 16.51
C LYS A 292 5.72 17.19 16.33
N MET A 293 5.55 17.65 15.11
CA MET A 293 5.12 19.02 14.78
C MET A 293 3.78 19.36 15.47
N LEU A 294 2.78 18.49 15.38
CA LEU A 294 1.48 18.72 16.04
C LEU A 294 1.60 18.81 17.56
N ASN A 295 2.46 18.00 18.18
CA ASN A 295 2.73 18.07 19.60
C ASN A 295 3.47 19.39 20.00
N GLU A 296 4.37 19.88 19.16
CA GLU A 296 5.07 21.15 19.37
C GLU A 296 4.11 22.35 19.25
N ILE A 297 3.16 22.30 18.31
CA ILE A 297 2.11 23.32 18.16
C ILE A 297 1.19 23.31 19.39
N GLY A 298 0.78 22.14 19.88
CA GLY A 298 0.03 21.94 21.13
C GLY A 298 -1.41 22.47 21.10
N ASP A 299 -1.67 23.69 20.67
CA ASP A 299 -3.02 24.30 20.58
C ASP A 299 -3.28 24.79 19.14
N LYS A 300 -4.47 24.43 18.62
CA LYS A 300 -4.94 24.87 17.29
C LYS A 300 -4.96 26.40 17.10
N LYS A 301 -4.95 27.17 18.20
CA LYS A 301 -4.86 28.63 18.14
C LYS A 301 -3.48 29.16 17.76
N LEU A 302 -2.48 28.28 17.74
CA LEU A 302 -1.09 28.60 17.38
C LEU A 302 -0.76 28.29 15.92
N VAL A 303 -1.77 27.86 15.12
CA VAL A 303 -1.66 27.55 13.68
C VAL A 303 -2.03 28.77 12.85
#